data_c7f641ecc08506320a429c4735e03f08
#
_entry.id   c7f641ecc08506320a429c4735e03f08
#
_cell.length_a   1.000
_cell.length_b   1.000
_cell.length_c   1.000
_cell.angle_alpha   90.00
_cell.angle_beta   90.00
_cell.angle_gamma   90.00
#
_symmetry.space_group_name_H-M   'P 1'
#
loop_
_entity.id
_entity.type
_entity.pdbx_description
1 polymer ?
#
loop_
_entity_poly.entity_id
_entity_poly.type
_entity_poly.pdbx_seq_one_letter_code
_entity_poly.pdbx_strand_id
1 'polypeptide(L)'
;RVMATCALLGQAVGTASAIAIKNGVTPREISEKYICELQQMLMDDDCWLPYCKTKISELTKSATITSTGEDAELLLNGIERHYGDDKNCWSGKIGDTVTFSFESEKAINEVRFVFNSDLNRETTGAGKYIPEKMNTCNVHKNAPALNVPKTLVKDMKIEIKNADDKWQEIDGIKENHQRLVKIKIGKTTKAIRFTLISTNGNEIADIYSIDLR
;
A
#
# COMPACT_ATOMS: atom_id res chain seq x y z
N ARG A 1 -21.92 -5.24 -13.73
CA ARG A 1 -21.66 -4.00 -12.94
C ARG A 1 -22.03 -4.15 -11.46
N VAL A 2 -22.96 -5.06 -11.11
CA VAL A 2 -23.45 -5.20 -9.74
C VAL A 2 -22.48 -6.02 -8.88
N MET A 3 -21.78 -7.00 -9.42
CA MET A 3 -20.93 -7.93 -8.65
C MET A 3 -19.81 -7.21 -7.88
N ALA A 4 -19.11 -6.25 -8.49
CA ALA A 4 -18.06 -5.51 -7.80
C ALA A 4 -18.63 -4.67 -6.64
N THR A 5 -19.78 -4.02 -6.85
CA THR A 5 -20.49 -3.28 -5.79
C THR A 5 -20.91 -4.21 -4.66
N CYS A 6 -21.46 -5.39 -4.98
CA CYS A 6 -21.85 -6.39 -3.98
C CYS A 6 -20.63 -6.91 -3.19
N ALA A 7 -19.48 -7.07 -3.84
CA ALA A 7 -18.23 -7.48 -3.17
C ALA A 7 -17.80 -6.44 -2.13
N LEU A 8 -17.79 -5.15 -2.51
CA LEU A 8 -17.46 -4.05 -1.59
C LEU A 8 -18.45 -3.95 -0.42
N LEU A 9 -19.74 -4.07 -0.70
CA LEU A 9 -20.78 -4.09 0.35
C LEU A 9 -20.60 -5.29 1.28
N GLY A 10 -20.31 -6.46 0.72
CA GLY A 10 -20.04 -7.69 1.49
C GLY A 10 -18.84 -7.54 2.42
N GLN A 11 -17.73 -6.97 1.92
CA GLN A 11 -16.55 -6.67 2.73
C GLN A 11 -16.91 -5.69 3.88
N ALA A 12 -17.60 -4.60 3.58
CA ALA A 12 -17.98 -3.62 4.59
C ALA A 12 -18.89 -4.23 5.67
N VAL A 13 -19.91 -5.00 5.27
CA VAL A 13 -20.82 -5.67 6.20
C VAL A 13 -20.11 -6.74 7.03
N GLY A 14 -19.22 -7.54 6.43
CA GLY A 14 -18.43 -8.54 7.13
C GLY A 14 -17.52 -7.93 8.19
N THR A 15 -16.81 -6.86 7.84
CA THR A 15 -15.95 -6.11 8.77
C THR A 15 -16.77 -5.47 9.90
N ALA A 16 -17.90 -4.83 9.56
CA ALA A 16 -18.81 -4.25 10.57
C ALA A 16 -19.34 -5.32 11.54
N SER A 17 -19.69 -6.51 11.03
CA SER A 17 -20.17 -7.62 11.86
C SER A 17 -19.08 -8.11 12.82
N ALA A 18 -17.84 -8.18 12.37
CA ALA A 18 -16.71 -8.55 13.23
C ALA A 18 -16.50 -7.53 14.37
N ILE A 19 -16.58 -6.22 14.07
CA ILE A 19 -16.53 -5.16 15.08
C ILE A 19 -17.70 -5.26 16.06
N ALA A 20 -18.93 -5.51 15.55
CA ALA A 20 -20.12 -5.63 16.38
C ALA A 20 -20.01 -6.78 17.39
N ILE A 21 -19.58 -7.96 16.93
CA ILE A 21 -19.38 -9.13 17.78
C ILE A 21 -18.29 -8.87 18.83
N LYS A 22 -17.15 -8.33 18.41
CA LYS A 22 -16.01 -8.02 19.29
C LYS A 22 -16.39 -7.08 20.42
N ASN A 23 -17.26 -6.10 20.15
CA ASN A 23 -17.65 -5.06 21.11
C ASN A 23 -19.03 -5.32 21.76
N GLY A 24 -19.76 -6.37 21.39
CA GLY A 24 -21.07 -6.70 21.92
C GLY A 24 -22.14 -5.64 21.59
N VAL A 25 -22.07 -5.01 20.41
CA VAL A 25 -22.94 -3.91 20.01
C VAL A 25 -23.85 -4.28 18.83
N THR A 26 -24.92 -3.51 18.66
CA THR A 26 -25.87 -3.69 17.55
C THR A 26 -25.31 -3.11 16.25
N PRO A 27 -25.81 -3.54 15.07
CA PRO A 27 -25.41 -2.95 13.79
C PRO A 27 -25.63 -1.44 13.69
N ARG A 28 -26.64 -0.88 14.36
CA ARG A 28 -26.89 0.57 14.41
C ARG A 28 -25.77 1.30 15.14
N GLU A 29 -25.30 0.75 16.24
CA GLU A 29 -24.23 1.34 17.03
C GLU A 29 -22.89 1.36 16.28
N ILE A 30 -22.70 0.50 15.27
CA ILE A 30 -21.51 0.58 14.41
C ILE A 30 -21.47 1.93 13.68
N SER A 31 -22.58 2.36 13.10
CA SER A 31 -22.64 3.65 12.40
C SER A 31 -22.50 4.85 13.33
N GLU A 32 -22.93 4.71 14.58
CA GLU A 32 -22.92 5.80 15.56
C GLU A 32 -21.59 5.93 16.32
N LYS A 33 -20.94 4.81 16.64
CA LYS A 33 -19.78 4.78 17.55
C LYS A 33 -18.49 4.25 16.92
N TYR A 34 -18.58 3.39 15.90
CA TYR A 34 -17.45 2.63 15.36
C TYR A 34 -17.20 2.88 13.87
N ILE A 35 -17.86 3.88 13.28
CA ILE A 35 -17.76 4.14 11.83
C ILE A 35 -16.31 4.45 11.43
N CYS A 36 -15.56 5.22 12.22
CA CYS A 36 -14.17 5.53 11.95
C CYS A 36 -13.27 4.28 12.02
N GLU A 37 -13.51 3.39 12.99
CA GLU A 37 -12.78 2.11 13.09
C GLU A 37 -13.05 1.24 11.87
N LEU A 38 -14.32 1.10 11.48
CA LEU A 38 -14.73 0.37 10.29
C LEU A 38 -14.04 0.90 9.04
N GLN A 39 -14.07 2.22 8.83
CA GLN A 39 -13.44 2.87 7.68
C GLN A 39 -11.92 2.61 7.65
N GLN A 40 -11.23 2.73 8.79
CA GLN A 40 -9.80 2.49 8.87
C GLN A 40 -9.44 1.02 8.61
N MET A 41 -10.23 0.07 9.12
CA MET A 41 -10.02 -1.36 8.83
C MET A 41 -10.19 -1.68 7.34
N LEU A 42 -11.20 -1.09 6.69
CA LEU A 42 -11.41 -1.26 5.26
C LEU A 42 -10.24 -0.66 4.45
N MET A 43 -9.77 0.53 4.82
CA MET A 43 -8.64 1.18 4.15
C MET A 43 -7.32 0.44 4.42
N ASP A 44 -7.17 -0.19 5.58
CA ASP A 44 -6.01 -1.03 5.86
C ASP A 44 -5.90 -2.25 4.93
N ASP A 45 -7.04 -2.71 4.43
CA ASP A 45 -7.15 -3.75 3.41
C ASP A 45 -7.23 -3.19 1.96
N ASP A 46 -6.73 -1.97 1.75
CA ASP A 46 -6.67 -1.27 0.46
C ASP A 46 -8.06 -0.97 -0.16
N CYS A 47 -9.10 -0.93 0.65
CA CYS A 47 -10.42 -0.50 0.22
C CYS A 47 -10.47 1.03 0.21
N TRP A 48 -10.50 1.64 -0.98
CA TRP A 48 -10.51 3.09 -1.05
C TRP A 48 -11.88 3.69 -0.70
N LEU A 49 -11.86 4.61 0.27
CA LEU A 49 -13.03 5.37 0.66
C LEU A 49 -12.82 6.85 0.30
N PRO A 50 -13.68 7.43 -0.58
CA PRO A 50 -13.60 8.84 -0.94
C PRO A 50 -13.63 9.73 0.31
N TYR A 51 -12.81 10.79 0.30
CA TYR A 51 -12.71 11.78 1.38
C TYR A 51 -12.16 11.25 2.72
N CYS A 52 -11.76 9.98 2.79
CA CYS A 52 -11.08 9.41 3.94
C CYS A 52 -9.58 9.30 3.69
N LYS A 53 -8.78 9.41 4.77
CA LYS A 53 -7.33 9.16 4.75
C LYS A 53 -6.99 7.95 5.60
N THR A 54 -6.06 7.14 5.13
CA THR A 54 -5.49 6.05 5.93
C THR A 54 -4.73 6.64 7.11
N LYS A 55 -5.00 6.14 8.30
CA LYS A 55 -4.29 6.56 9.51
C LYS A 55 -2.89 5.92 9.51
N ILE A 56 -1.89 6.77 9.43
CA ILE A 56 -0.49 6.36 9.58
C ILE A 56 -0.23 6.08 11.06
N SER A 57 0.52 5.02 11.36
CA SER A 57 0.87 4.62 12.73
C SER A 57 1.67 5.71 13.46
N GLU A 58 1.56 5.77 14.77
CA GLU A 58 2.37 6.69 15.58
C GLU A 58 3.86 6.31 15.53
N LEU A 59 4.17 5.02 15.30
CA LEU A 59 5.54 4.57 15.11
C LEU A 59 6.14 5.21 13.85
N THR A 60 5.45 5.11 12.72
CA THR A 60 5.89 5.73 11.45
C THR A 60 6.03 7.24 11.57
N LYS A 61 5.08 7.93 12.19
CA LYS A 61 5.12 9.38 12.41
C LYS A 61 6.25 9.83 13.32
N SER A 62 6.71 8.98 14.24
CA SER A 62 7.82 9.29 15.15
C SER A 62 9.19 9.16 14.50
N ALA A 63 9.27 8.61 13.29
CA ALA A 63 10.51 8.44 12.57
C ALA A 63 10.89 9.69 11.78
N THR A 64 12.20 9.96 11.70
CA THR A 64 12.77 10.85 10.69
C THR A 64 12.94 10.08 9.39
N ILE A 65 12.34 10.57 8.30
CA ILE A 65 12.42 9.94 6.99
C ILE A 65 13.51 10.61 6.18
N THR A 66 14.40 9.81 5.60
CA THR A 66 15.39 10.25 4.60
C THR A 66 15.28 9.38 3.36
N SER A 67 15.49 9.96 2.19
CA SER A 67 15.35 9.26 0.92
C SER A 67 16.36 9.76 -0.11
N THR A 68 16.70 8.89 -1.07
CA THR A 68 17.41 9.26 -2.29
C THR A 68 16.48 9.52 -3.47
N GLY A 69 15.22 9.10 -3.37
CA GLY A 69 14.14 9.42 -4.32
C GLY A 69 13.40 10.71 -3.95
N GLU A 70 12.35 11.03 -4.70
CA GLU A 70 11.59 12.28 -4.61
C GLU A 70 10.35 12.13 -3.71
N ASP A 71 9.92 13.23 -3.07
CA ASP A 71 8.63 13.40 -2.38
C ASP A 71 8.39 12.38 -1.24
N ALA A 72 9.42 12.06 -0.43
CA ALA A 72 9.31 11.07 0.64
C ALA A 72 8.29 11.45 1.73
N GLU A 73 8.00 12.73 1.93
CA GLU A 73 6.98 13.22 2.86
C GLU A 73 5.56 12.77 2.47
N LEU A 74 5.30 12.49 1.19
CA LEU A 74 4.00 12.02 0.72
C LEU A 74 3.66 10.62 1.23
N LEU A 75 4.63 9.83 1.68
CA LEU A 75 4.41 8.54 2.35
C LEU A 75 3.57 8.67 3.64
N LEU A 76 3.50 9.87 4.21
CA LEU A 76 2.76 10.18 5.44
C LEU A 76 1.42 10.86 5.21
N ASN A 77 1.02 11.14 3.96
CA ASN A 77 -0.18 11.93 3.68
C ASN A 77 -1.50 11.15 3.84
N GLY A 78 -1.43 9.82 3.93
CA GLY A 78 -2.58 8.92 4.09
C GLY A 78 -3.45 8.78 2.83
N ILE A 79 -2.97 9.23 1.66
CA ILE A 79 -3.67 9.10 0.37
C ILE A 79 -2.93 8.05 -0.46
N GLU A 80 -3.53 6.90 -0.61
CA GLU A 80 -2.87 5.73 -1.20
C GLU A 80 -3.20 5.55 -2.70
N ARG A 81 -3.28 6.67 -3.43
CA ARG A 81 -3.48 6.70 -4.90
C ARG A 81 -3.21 8.06 -5.49
N HIS A 82 -3.06 8.13 -6.79
CA HIS A 82 -3.16 9.38 -7.52
C HIS A 82 -4.59 9.93 -7.43
N TYR A 83 -4.74 11.22 -7.22
CA TYR A 83 -6.03 11.89 -7.17
C TYR A 83 -5.97 13.20 -7.95
N GLY A 84 -6.67 13.26 -9.08
CA GLY A 84 -6.49 14.34 -10.03
C GLY A 84 -5.04 14.40 -10.54
N ASP A 85 -4.42 15.57 -10.44
CA ASP A 85 -3.01 15.78 -10.80
C ASP A 85 -2.02 15.46 -9.67
N ASP A 86 -2.54 15.17 -8.46
CA ASP A 86 -1.72 14.87 -7.29
C ASP A 86 -1.26 13.41 -7.30
N LYS A 87 0.04 13.17 -7.34
CA LYS A 87 0.62 11.82 -7.34
C LYS A 87 0.45 11.11 -6.00
N ASN A 88 0.57 11.82 -4.88
CA ASN A 88 0.47 11.28 -3.51
C ASN A 88 1.41 10.11 -3.22
N CYS A 89 2.59 10.08 -3.78
CA CYS A 89 3.53 8.97 -3.66
C CYS A 89 4.98 9.44 -3.59
N TRP A 90 5.82 8.65 -2.94
CA TRP A 90 7.25 8.68 -3.15
C TRP A 90 7.59 8.10 -4.52
N SER A 91 8.49 8.74 -5.27
CA SER A 91 8.98 8.26 -6.56
C SER A 91 10.48 7.99 -6.48
N GLY A 92 10.90 6.78 -6.84
CA GLY A 92 12.31 6.37 -6.81
C GLY A 92 12.72 5.52 -7.99
N LYS A 93 13.99 5.63 -8.36
CA LYS A 93 14.64 4.77 -9.36
C LYS A 93 15.14 3.47 -8.72
N ILE A 94 15.45 2.49 -9.56
CA ILE A 94 16.12 1.27 -9.10
C ILE A 94 17.43 1.64 -8.40
N GLY A 95 17.61 1.16 -7.17
CA GLY A 95 18.71 1.49 -6.29
C GLY A 95 18.40 2.57 -5.26
N ASP A 96 17.34 3.35 -5.44
CA ASP A 96 16.93 4.35 -4.46
C ASP A 96 16.43 3.73 -3.15
N THR A 97 16.55 4.51 -2.08
CA THR A 97 16.27 4.08 -0.73
C THR A 97 15.34 5.02 -0.01
N VAL A 98 14.53 4.45 0.90
CA VAL A 98 13.80 5.17 1.93
C VAL A 98 14.23 4.63 3.29
N THR A 99 14.63 5.50 4.20
CA THR A 99 15.10 5.14 5.54
C THR A 99 14.25 5.85 6.60
N PHE A 100 13.76 5.08 7.56
CA PHE A 100 13.09 5.55 8.77
C PHE A 100 14.05 5.40 9.94
N SER A 101 14.37 6.51 10.61
CA SER A 101 15.29 6.56 11.75
C SER A 101 14.59 7.07 13.01
N PHE A 102 14.94 6.50 14.15
CA PHE A 102 14.35 6.82 15.44
C PHE A 102 15.43 7.33 16.42
N GLU A 103 15.06 8.20 17.34
CA GLU A 103 15.94 8.68 18.39
C GLU A 103 16.38 7.55 19.34
N SER A 104 15.51 6.56 19.57
CA SER A 104 15.75 5.37 20.38
C SER A 104 15.29 4.12 19.65
N GLU A 105 15.76 2.95 20.09
CA GLU A 105 15.31 1.68 19.54
C GLU A 105 13.79 1.51 19.62
N LYS A 106 13.19 1.06 18.54
CA LYS A 106 11.75 0.77 18.43
C LYS A 106 11.53 -0.66 17.96
N ALA A 107 10.56 -1.31 18.55
CA ALA A 107 10.08 -2.60 18.06
C ALA A 107 9.22 -2.37 16.81
N ILE A 108 9.59 -3.02 15.72
CA ILE A 108 8.83 -3.01 14.45
C ILE A 108 8.34 -4.44 14.26
N ASN A 109 7.03 -4.65 14.36
CA ASN A 109 6.42 -5.98 14.22
C ASN A 109 6.08 -6.30 12.77
N GLU A 110 5.59 -5.29 12.03
CA GLU A 110 5.13 -5.42 10.66
C GLU A 110 5.43 -4.14 9.88
N VAL A 111 5.61 -4.27 8.57
CA VAL A 111 5.61 -3.15 7.64
C VAL A 111 4.51 -3.39 6.60
N ARG A 112 3.66 -2.38 6.40
CA ARG A 112 2.62 -2.36 5.37
C ARG A 112 3.06 -1.45 4.23
N PHE A 113 3.04 -1.97 3.01
CA PHE A 113 3.35 -1.25 1.78
C PHE A 113 2.12 -1.13 0.89
N VAL A 114 1.97 0.01 0.25
CA VAL A 114 1.00 0.21 -0.84
C VAL A 114 1.74 0.73 -2.07
N PHE A 115 1.84 -0.10 -3.08
CA PHE A 115 2.56 0.18 -4.33
C PHE A 115 1.63 0.73 -5.41
N ASN A 116 2.21 1.47 -6.36
CA ASN A 116 1.48 1.89 -7.55
C ASN A 116 1.24 0.68 -8.48
N SER A 117 -0.03 0.32 -8.66
CA SER A 117 -0.48 -0.72 -9.58
C SER A 117 -1.15 -0.16 -10.83
N ASP A 118 -0.87 1.12 -11.16
CA ASP A 118 -1.37 1.79 -12.36
C ASP A 118 -2.90 1.73 -12.49
N LEU A 119 -3.60 2.07 -11.40
CA LEU A 119 -5.06 2.02 -11.35
C LEU A 119 -5.72 3.03 -12.30
N ASN A 120 -5.03 4.13 -12.62
CA ASN A 120 -5.55 5.21 -13.45
C ASN A 120 -5.17 5.03 -14.94
N ARG A 121 -4.59 3.90 -15.33
CA ARG A 121 -4.21 3.67 -16.72
C ARG A 121 -5.44 3.71 -17.64
N GLU A 122 -5.27 4.37 -18.77
CA GLU A 122 -6.31 4.45 -19.82
C GLU A 122 -6.41 3.16 -20.64
N THR A 123 -5.34 2.37 -20.64
CA THR A 123 -5.27 1.12 -21.42
C THR A 123 -4.77 -0.03 -20.54
N THR A 124 -5.22 -1.24 -20.81
CA THR A 124 -4.79 -2.47 -20.13
C THR A 124 -3.52 -3.09 -20.73
N GLY A 125 -2.70 -2.34 -21.45
CA GLY A 125 -1.54 -2.87 -22.17
C GLY A 125 -1.90 -3.63 -23.45
N ALA A 126 -3.17 -3.80 -23.73
CA ALA A 126 -3.73 -4.46 -24.91
C ALA A 126 -4.03 -3.48 -26.07
N GLY A 127 -3.30 -2.40 -26.17
CA GLY A 127 -3.54 -1.36 -27.15
C GLY A 127 -4.69 -0.42 -26.77
N LYS A 128 -5.39 0.17 -27.73
CA LYS A 128 -6.45 1.18 -27.51
C LYS A 128 -7.72 0.68 -26.80
N TYR A 129 -7.59 -0.28 -25.91
CA TYR A 129 -8.73 -0.81 -25.17
C TYR A 129 -9.02 0.12 -23.99
N ILE A 130 -10.14 0.82 -24.05
CA ILE A 130 -10.60 1.69 -22.97
C ILE A 130 -11.47 0.85 -22.03
N PRO A 131 -11.05 0.58 -20.78
CA PRO A 131 -11.79 -0.28 -19.86
C PRO A 131 -13.25 0.14 -19.66
N GLU A 132 -13.54 1.42 -19.73
CA GLU A 132 -14.88 2.00 -19.58
C GLU A 132 -15.87 1.50 -20.63
N LYS A 133 -15.39 1.09 -21.78
CA LYS A 133 -16.23 0.56 -22.88
C LYS A 133 -16.40 -0.96 -22.84
N MET A 134 -15.73 -1.64 -21.92
CA MET A 134 -15.82 -3.09 -21.79
C MET A 134 -17.06 -3.49 -20.98
N ASN A 135 -18.22 -3.43 -21.60
CA ASN A 135 -19.45 -4.00 -21.05
C ASN A 135 -19.64 -5.49 -21.35
N THR A 136 -18.62 -6.15 -21.85
CA THR A 136 -18.68 -7.55 -22.26
C THR A 136 -17.93 -8.43 -21.28
N CYS A 137 -18.51 -9.57 -20.93
CA CYS A 137 -17.85 -10.61 -20.13
C CYS A 137 -16.72 -11.29 -20.91
N ASN A 138 -16.65 -11.08 -22.20
CA ASN A 138 -15.75 -11.78 -23.10
C ASN A 138 -14.61 -10.87 -23.53
N VAL A 139 -13.40 -11.23 -23.17
CA VAL A 139 -12.19 -10.66 -23.73
C VAL A 139 -12.15 -11.05 -25.22
N HIS A 140 -11.89 -10.09 -26.09
CA HIS A 140 -11.77 -10.36 -27.54
C HIS A 140 -10.71 -11.47 -27.76
N LYS A 141 -11.00 -12.44 -28.64
CA LYS A 141 -10.14 -13.60 -28.90
C LYS A 141 -8.67 -13.23 -29.17
N ASN A 142 -8.44 -12.07 -29.78
CA ASN A 142 -7.12 -11.57 -30.16
C ASN A 142 -6.60 -10.49 -29.17
N ALA A 143 -7.24 -10.29 -28.02
CA ALA A 143 -6.73 -9.36 -27.04
C ALA A 143 -5.45 -9.92 -26.40
N PRO A 144 -4.38 -9.11 -26.28
CA PRO A 144 -3.18 -9.54 -25.58
C PRO A 144 -3.50 -9.91 -24.12
N ALA A 145 -2.74 -10.85 -23.59
CA ALA A 145 -2.86 -11.22 -22.17
C ALA A 145 -2.62 -10.01 -21.27
N LEU A 146 -3.42 -9.89 -20.22
CA LEU A 146 -3.18 -8.91 -19.16
C LEU A 146 -1.92 -9.32 -18.39
N ASN A 147 -1.01 -8.36 -18.25
CA ASN A 147 0.23 -8.55 -17.50
C ASN A 147 0.17 -7.79 -16.17
N VAL A 148 1.07 -8.16 -15.25
CA VAL A 148 1.31 -7.38 -14.04
C VAL A 148 1.69 -5.95 -14.43
N PRO A 149 1.12 -4.91 -13.80
CA PRO A 149 1.46 -3.52 -14.12
C PRO A 149 2.96 -3.25 -14.00
N LYS A 150 3.54 -2.61 -15.01
CA LYS A 150 4.98 -2.35 -15.07
C LYS A 150 5.48 -1.45 -13.93
N THR A 151 4.60 -0.57 -13.42
CA THR A 151 4.88 0.34 -12.29
C THR A 151 5.03 -0.37 -10.95
N LEU A 152 4.51 -1.60 -10.84
CA LEU A 152 4.48 -2.33 -9.59
C LEU A 152 5.89 -2.75 -9.16
N VAL A 153 6.26 -2.45 -7.92
CA VAL A 153 7.51 -2.93 -7.32
C VAL A 153 7.54 -4.45 -7.34
N LYS A 154 8.60 -5.01 -7.90
CA LYS A 154 8.83 -6.44 -7.99
C LYS A 154 9.68 -6.96 -6.85
N ASP A 155 10.86 -6.36 -6.68
CA ASP A 155 11.79 -6.75 -5.62
C ASP A 155 12.23 -5.53 -4.80
N MET A 156 12.28 -5.69 -3.49
CA MET A 156 12.71 -4.68 -2.53
C MET A 156 13.49 -5.33 -1.40
N LYS A 157 14.64 -4.77 -1.04
CA LYS A 157 15.46 -5.21 0.08
C LYS A 157 15.06 -4.47 1.36
N ILE A 158 15.04 -5.18 2.49
CA ILE A 158 14.75 -4.63 3.81
C ILE A 158 15.98 -4.84 4.70
N GLU A 159 16.48 -3.74 5.27
CA GLU A 159 17.65 -3.72 6.14
C GLU A 159 17.33 -2.98 7.42
N ILE A 160 17.90 -3.42 8.53
CA ILE A 160 17.86 -2.71 9.82
C ILE A 160 19.28 -2.37 10.28
N LYS A 161 19.41 -1.37 11.13
CA LYS A 161 20.65 -1.13 11.87
C LYS A 161 20.75 -2.14 13.01
N ASN A 162 21.90 -2.84 13.09
CA ASN A 162 22.21 -3.73 14.20
C ASN A 162 22.82 -2.95 15.38
N ALA A 163 23.17 -3.66 16.45
CA ALA A 163 23.79 -3.06 17.65
C ALA A 163 25.12 -2.32 17.37
N ASP A 164 25.85 -2.72 16.33
CA ASP A 164 27.11 -2.08 15.90
C ASP A 164 26.88 -0.90 14.94
N ASP A 165 25.64 -0.44 14.78
CA ASP A 165 25.21 0.63 13.87
C ASP A 165 25.45 0.31 12.38
N LYS A 166 25.59 -0.99 12.04
CA LYS A 166 25.76 -1.48 10.67
C LYS A 166 24.44 -1.94 10.08
N TRP A 167 24.26 -1.72 8.78
CA TRP A 167 23.13 -2.23 8.05
C TRP A 167 23.22 -3.75 7.90
N GLN A 168 22.14 -4.43 8.26
CA GLN A 168 21.96 -5.86 8.12
C GLN A 168 20.67 -6.14 7.37
N GLU A 169 20.77 -6.88 6.28
CA GLU A 169 19.59 -7.38 5.57
C GLU A 169 18.88 -8.40 6.44
N ILE A 170 17.58 -8.26 6.56
CA ILE A 170 16.73 -9.13 7.39
C ILE A 170 15.67 -9.85 6.58
N ASP A 171 15.18 -9.23 5.51
CA ASP A 171 14.11 -9.74 4.66
C ASP A 171 14.08 -8.96 3.34
N GLY A 172 13.09 -9.26 2.51
CA GLY A 172 12.82 -8.57 1.26
C GLY A 172 11.50 -8.97 0.64
N ILE A 173 11.06 -8.14 -0.28
CA ILE A 173 9.97 -8.47 -1.20
C ILE A 173 10.61 -9.08 -2.43
N LYS A 174 10.08 -10.22 -2.90
CA LYS A 174 10.60 -10.93 -4.08
C LYS A 174 9.47 -11.36 -5.00
N GLU A 175 9.66 -11.18 -6.30
CA GLU A 175 8.70 -11.60 -7.34
C GLU A 175 7.28 -11.09 -7.07
N ASN A 176 7.14 -9.88 -6.54
CA ASN A 176 5.86 -9.35 -6.11
C ASN A 176 4.96 -8.99 -7.30
N HIS A 177 3.68 -9.31 -7.16
CA HIS A 177 2.61 -8.99 -8.09
C HIS A 177 1.38 -8.40 -7.39
N GLN A 178 1.54 -7.96 -6.12
CA GLN A 178 0.47 -7.41 -5.31
C GLN A 178 0.70 -5.92 -5.03
N ARG A 179 -0.37 -5.16 -4.97
CA ARG A 179 -0.35 -3.75 -4.61
C ARG A 179 -0.15 -3.55 -3.10
N LEU A 180 -0.94 -4.26 -2.29
CA LEU A 180 -0.83 -4.25 -0.84
C LEU A 180 0.04 -5.42 -0.40
N VAL A 181 1.11 -5.11 0.35
CA VAL A 181 2.02 -6.11 0.92
C VAL A 181 2.22 -5.81 2.40
N LYS A 182 2.05 -6.83 3.25
CA LYS A 182 2.33 -6.76 4.69
C LYS A 182 3.42 -7.78 5.03
N ILE A 183 4.52 -7.32 5.63
CA ILE A 183 5.67 -8.16 6.00
C ILE A 183 5.89 -8.11 7.49
N LYS A 184 5.95 -9.27 8.13
CA LYS A 184 6.29 -9.40 9.54
C LYS A 184 7.80 -9.21 9.73
N ILE A 185 8.17 -8.28 10.56
CA ILE A 185 9.58 -7.96 10.87
C ILE A 185 9.99 -8.53 12.22
N GLY A 186 9.26 -8.24 13.30
CA GLY A 186 9.53 -8.75 14.64
C GLY A 186 10.93 -8.42 15.16
N LYS A 187 11.43 -7.23 14.88
CA LYS A 187 12.78 -6.77 15.27
C LYS A 187 12.73 -5.41 15.98
N THR A 188 13.71 -5.20 16.84
CA THR A 188 13.95 -3.91 17.51
C THR A 188 15.18 -3.26 16.90
N THR A 189 15.06 -1.99 16.49
CA THR A 189 16.12 -1.27 15.79
C THR A 189 15.97 0.25 15.94
N LYS A 190 17.06 0.98 15.72
CA LYS A 190 17.05 2.45 15.58
C LYS A 190 16.75 2.94 14.16
N ALA A 191 16.91 2.10 13.16
CA ALA A 191 16.58 2.47 11.78
C ALA A 191 16.28 1.26 10.92
N ILE A 192 15.34 1.44 9.98
CA ILE A 192 14.98 0.48 8.94
C ILE A 192 15.09 1.17 7.59
N ARG A 193 15.65 0.47 6.60
CA ARG A 193 15.85 0.96 5.24
C ARG A 193 15.23 0.01 4.23
N PHE A 194 14.57 0.60 3.26
CA PHE A 194 13.99 -0.07 2.11
C PHE A 194 14.73 0.35 0.85
N THR A 195 15.27 -0.59 0.09
CA THR A 195 15.98 -0.34 -1.17
C THR A 195 15.19 -0.93 -2.32
N LEU A 196 14.83 -0.11 -3.30
CA LEU A 196 14.17 -0.56 -4.52
C LEU A 196 15.14 -1.35 -5.38
N ILE A 197 14.86 -2.62 -5.63
CA ILE A 197 15.72 -3.51 -6.42
C ILE A 197 15.20 -3.64 -7.86
N SER A 198 13.90 -3.84 -8.04
CA SER A 198 13.32 -3.95 -9.37
C SER A 198 11.82 -3.64 -9.38
N THR A 199 11.30 -3.36 -10.57
CA THR A 199 9.87 -3.25 -10.87
C THR A 199 9.47 -4.34 -11.88
N ASN A 200 8.19 -4.41 -12.22
CA ASN A 200 7.71 -5.31 -13.27
C ASN A 200 7.91 -4.75 -14.69
N GLY A 201 8.75 -3.74 -14.87
CA GLY A 201 9.16 -3.26 -16.19
C GLY A 201 9.37 -1.76 -16.36
N ASN A 202 9.17 -0.95 -15.32
CA ASN A 202 9.53 0.47 -15.31
C ASN A 202 10.90 0.68 -14.64
N GLU A 203 11.56 1.80 -14.94
CA GLU A 203 12.78 2.23 -14.26
C GLU A 203 12.49 2.98 -12.94
N ILE A 204 11.29 3.50 -12.81
CA ILE A 204 10.81 4.26 -11.64
C ILE A 204 9.65 3.50 -11.02
N ALA A 205 9.65 3.43 -9.70
CA ALA A 205 8.52 2.97 -8.90
C ALA A 205 7.92 4.12 -8.09
N ASP A 206 6.60 4.10 -7.97
CA ASP A 206 5.85 4.97 -7.08
C ASP A 206 5.33 4.14 -5.90
N ILE A 207 5.55 4.62 -4.69
CA ILE A 207 5.08 3.99 -3.45
C ILE A 207 4.19 4.99 -2.71
N TYR A 208 2.94 4.61 -2.46
CA TYR A 208 1.98 5.48 -1.77
C TYR A 208 2.14 5.47 -0.26
N SER A 209 2.50 4.33 0.31
CA SER A 209 2.59 4.18 1.77
C SER A 209 3.64 3.15 2.15
N ILE A 210 4.41 3.48 3.19
CA ILE A 210 5.25 2.57 3.96
C ILE A 210 4.92 2.84 5.43
N ASP A 211 4.16 1.95 6.07
CA ASP A 211 3.68 2.12 7.44
C ASP A 211 4.28 1.04 8.34
N LEU A 212 5.06 1.47 9.33
CA LEU A 212 5.73 0.64 10.33
C LEU A 212 4.78 0.40 11.51
N ARG A 213 4.68 -0.86 12.00
CA ARG A 213 3.74 -1.27 13.05
C ARG A 213 4.35 -2.17 14.10
#